data_827f8306c484d06df7243be1f90847c9
#
_entry.id   827f8306c484d06df7243be1f90847c9
#
_cell.length_a   1.000
_cell.length_b   1.000
_cell.length_c   1.000
_cell.angle_alpha   90.00
_cell.angle_beta   90.00
_cell.angle_gamma   90.00
#
_symmetry.space_group_name_H-M   'P 1'
#
loop_
_entity.id
_entity.type
_entity.pdbx_description
1 polymer ?
#
loop_
_entity_poly.entity_id
_entity_poly.type
_entity_poly.pdbx_seq_one_letter_code
_entity_poly.pdbx_strand_id
1 'polypeptide(L)'
;MLKSKVIVVLFLCSFFNFVPLFNSGSVYSQFEPHPELDWFSIETPHFFVLYHSGTERTASTIAKIAEEVYGPITALYKYEPDKKISFVVNDVSDIANGATDYYGNRIEIFASALDYDLRGTHNWLRNVITHEFTHAIQIQASLRYTQNMPAIYLQWLNYEQERRPDVLYGYPNVIVSYPLSGVGVPAWFAEGTAQYQRQQLSYDYWDANRDMILRSYILDGNLLTWEEMGQFSSITSLKAESIYNLGFGLTRYIAATYGEDKLRTISNSLGDFTNFSMDAAMKDALGKDGKQVYLEWKAFLEKDYAERMRGVKETEVKGEIIEKLGFANYYPQFSPDGSKIAYLSNQDYDYGTTGLFLYDVAAKKSKLVTAPVSTNYNWSPDGKKIIFAKRNSP
;
A
#
# COMPACT_ATOMS: atom_id res chain seq x y z
N MET A 1 18.82 44.46 20.45
CA MET A 1 19.18 43.58 19.33
C MET A 1 18.65 42.15 19.45
N LEU A 2 18.11 41.71 20.58
CA LEU A 2 17.55 40.34 20.76
C LEU A 2 16.11 40.20 20.24
N LYS A 3 15.33 41.27 20.19
CA LYS A 3 13.90 41.22 19.78
C LYS A 3 13.66 41.02 18.28
N SER A 4 14.61 41.42 17.42
CA SER A 4 14.45 41.24 15.97
C SER A 4 14.74 39.83 15.49
N LYS A 5 15.58 39.07 16.19
CA LYS A 5 15.89 37.66 15.81
C LYS A 5 14.76 36.70 16.17
N VAL A 6 14.00 36.98 17.24
CA VAL A 6 12.84 36.19 17.66
C VAL A 6 11.66 36.37 16.68
N ILE A 7 11.49 37.57 16.11
CA ILE A 7 10.43 37.88 15.16
C ILE A 7 10.67 37.17 13.82
N VAL A 8 11.92 37.05 13.35
CA VAL A 8 12.25 36.33 12.10
C VAL A 8 12.02 34.84 12.25
N VAL A 9 12.32 34.24 13.40
CA VAL A 9 12.07 32.82 13.67
C VAL A 9 10.57 32.52 13.78
N LEU A 10 9.79 33.42 14.41
CA LEU A 10 8.34 33.30 14.50
C LEU A 10 7.64 33.49 13.13
N PHE A 11 8.18 34.33 12.26
CA PHE A 11 7.65 34.54 10.91
C PHE A 11 7.92 33.34 9.99
N LEU A 12 9.06 32.69 10.11
CA LEU A 12 9.36 31.45 9.44
C LEU A 12 8.44 30.29 9.95
N CYS A 13 8.20 30.21 11.25
CA CYS A 13 7.28 29.22 11.81
C CYS A 13 5.81 29.47 11.41
N SER A 14 5.37 30.72 11.23
CA SER A 14 4.00 31.01 10.79
C SER A 14 3.78 30.79 9.29
N PHE A 15 4.81 30.89 8.47
CA PHE A 15 4.72 30.53 7.05
C PHE A 15 4.62 29.01 6.83
N PHE A 16 5.18 28.20 7.76
CA PHE A 16 5.09 26.75 7.72
C PHE A 16 3.73 26.19 8.18
N ASN A 17 2.87 26.98 8.83
CA ASN A 17 1.53 26.53 9.23
C ASN A 17 0.48 26.59 8.10
N PHE A 18 0.83 27.06 6.91
CA PHE A 18 -0.09 27.11 5.76
C PHE A 18 0.19 26.05 4.67
N VAL A 19 1.21 25.28 4.82
CA VAL A 19 1.38 24.07 4.04
C VAL A 19 0.63 22.98 4.81
N PRO A 20 -0.26 22.17 4.20
CA PRO A 20 -0.74 20.97 4.85
C PRO A 20 0.49 20.09 5.07
N LEU A 21 1.07 20.29 6.26
CA LEU A 21 2.25 19.62 6.70
C LEU A 21 1.89 18.16 6.87
N PHE A 22 2.30 17.39 5.87
CA PHE A 22 2.80 16.06 6.08
C PHE A 22 1.95 15.23 7.04
N ASN A 23 0.93 14.62 6.50
CA ASN A 23 0.66 13.28 6.93
C ASN A 23 1.83 12.41 6.41
N SER A 24 3.02 12.64 6.93
CA SER A 24 3.95 11.56 7.13
C SER A 24 3.24 10.65 8.11
N GLY A 25 2.33 9.81 7.60
CA GLY A 25 2.04 8.58 8.28
C GLY A 25 3.40 8.09 8.66
N SER A 26 3.67 7.98 9.95
CA SER A 26 4.91 7.43 10.44
C SER A 26 5.05 6.12 9.71
N VAL A 27 5.83 6.12 8.63
CA VAL A 27 6.41 4.88 8.18
C VAL A 27 7.29 4.54 9.35
N TYR A 28 6.70 3.90 10.34
CA TYR A 28 7.47 3.14 11.28
C TYR A 28 8.22 2.18 10.38
N SER A 29 9.47 2.51 10.13
CA SER A 29 10.39 1.57 9.57
C SER A 29 10.27 0.38 10.50
N GLN A 30 9.61 -0.66 10.05
CA GLN A 30 9.54 -1.95 10.73
C GLN A 30 10.91 -2.64 10.60
N PHE A 31 11.96 -1.87 10.52
CA PHE A 31 13.32 -2.34 10.43
C PHE A 31 13.78 -2.70 11.82
N GLU A 32 13.41 -3.89 12.22
CA GLU A 32 14.06 -4.51 13.37
C GLU A 32 15.48 -4.90 12.94
N PRO A 33 16.50 -4.32 13.54
CA PRO A 33 17.85 -4.79 13.31
C PRO A 33 17.99 -6.19 13.93
N HIS A 34 18.42 -7.14 13.13
CA HIS A 34 18.72 -8.51 13.56
C HIS A 34 20.23 -8.73 13.62
N PRO A 35 20.94 -8.18 14.65
CA PRO A 35 22.38 -8.28 14.78
C PRO A 35 22.83 -9.71 15.11
N GLU A 36 21.91 -10.59 15.50
CA GLU A 36 22.15 -12.01 15.77
C GLU A 36 22.28 -12.85 14.49
N LEU A 37 21.93 -12.29 13.32
CA LEU A 37 22.02 -12.98 12.04
C LEU A 37 23.35 -12.69 11.35
N ASP A 38 23.83 -13.67 10.60
CA ASP A 38 24.99 -13.49 9.71
C ASP A 38 24.52 -12.85 8.41
N TRP A 39 24.96 -11.61 8.16
CA TRP A 39 24.58 -10.83 7.00
C TRP A 39 25.61 -10.87 5.89
N PHE A 40 25.14 -10.95 4.65
CA PHE A 40 25.92 -10.98 3.42
C PHE A 40 25.40 -9.98 2.41
N SER A 41 26.12 -9.77 1.32
CA SER A 41 25.70 -8.90 0.24
C SER A 41 26.01 -9.48 -1.14
N ILE A 42 25.09 -9.23 -2.09
CA ILE A 42 25.32 -9.40 -3.52
C ILE A 42 25.35 -7.99 -4.13
N GLU A 43 26.40 -7.68 -4.88
CA GLU A 43 26.51 -6.44 -5.63
C GLU A 43 26.23 -6.71 -7.11
N THR A 44 25.37 -5.86 -7.70
CA THR A 44 25.02 -5.85 -9.12
C THR A 44 25.35 -4.48 -9.72
N PRO A 45 25.20 -4.27 -11.04
CA PRO A 45 25.45 -2.94 -11.64
C PRO A 45 24.70 -1.80 -10.97
N HIS A 46 23.44 -1.99 -10.59
CA HIS A 46 22.58 -0.91 -10.08
C HIS A 46 22.15 -1.10 -8.61
N PHE A 47 22.37 -2.28 -8.01
CA PHE A 47 21.85 -2.62 -6.68
C PHE A 47 22.88 -3.25 -5.76
N PHE A 48 22.62 -3.14 -4.45
CA PHE A 48 23.12 -4.05 -3.43
C PHE A 48 21.94 -4.88 -2.92
N VAL A 49 22.12 -6.17 -2.72
CA VAL A 49 21.13 -7.04 -2.07
C VAL A 49 21.74 -7.55 -0.78
N LEU A 50 21.26 -7.03 0.34
CA LEU A 50 21.68 -7.43 1.68
C LEU A 50 20.76 -8.57 2.15
N TYR A 51 21.34 -9.65 2.62
CA TYR A 51 20.61 -10.84 3.02
C TYR A 51 21.29 -11.57 4.16
N HIS A 52 20.52 -12.36 4.89
CA HIS A 52 21.06 -13.19 5.96
C HIS A 52 21.15 -14.67 5.56
N SER A 53 21.92 -15.46 6.35
CA SER A 53 22.06 -16.90 6.13
C SER A 53 20.71 -17.60 6.00
N GLY A 54 20.58 -18.48 5.01
CA GLY A 54 19.35 -19.21 4.69
C GLY A 54 18.48 -18.54 3.63
N THR A 55 18.77 -17.29 3.24
CA THR A 55 18.00 -16.53 2.23
C THR A 55 18.74 -16.30 0.91
N GLU A 56 19.82 -17.04 0.65
CA GLU A 56 20.70 -16.88 -0.52
C GLU A 56 19.95 -17.01 -1.85
N ARG A 57 19.03 -17.97 -1.93
CA ARG A 57 18.20 -18.17 -3.13
C ARG A 57 17.28 -16.99 -3.39
N THR A 58 16.64 -16.48 -2.34
CA THR A 58 15.75 -15.31 -2.41
C THR A 58 16.56 -14.09 -2.84
N ALA A 59 17.71 -13.84 -2.22
CA ALA A 59 18.59 -12.74 -2.56
C ALA A 59 19.07 -12.79 -4.02
N SER A 60 19.49 -13.94 -4.52
CA SER A 60 19.87 -14.13 -5.92
C SER A 60 18.70 -13.89 -6.87
N THR A 61 17.49 -14.26 -6.48
CA THR A 61 16.28 -14.02 -7.27
C THR A 61 15.92 -12.54 -7.29
N ILE A 62 16.05 -11.84 -6.15
CA ILE A 62 15.84 -10.38 -6.05
C ILE A 62 16.84 -9.66 -6.95
N ALA A 63 18.15 -9.99 -6.86
CA ALA A 63 19.18 -9.38 -7.68
C ALA A 63 18.85 -9.47 -9.19
N LYS A 64 18.42 -10.65 -9.63
CA LYS A 64 18.03 -10.86 -11.04
C LYS A 64 16.82 -10.04 -11.43
N ILE A 65 15.74 -10.08 -10.64
CA ILE A 65 14.51 -9.35 -10.96
C ILE A 65 14.75 -7.84 -10.93
N ALA A 66 15.50 -7.34 -9.95
CA ALA A 66 15.82 -5.92 -9.83
C ALA A 66 16.52 -5.38 -11.09
N GLU A 67 17.51 -6.11 -11.60
CA GLU A 67 18.17 -5.73 -12.85
C GLU A 67 17.26 -5.84 -14.09
N GLU A 68 16.37 -6.84 -14.15
CA GLU A 68 15.38 -6.96 -15.22
C GLU A 68 14.43 -5.74 -15.29
N VAL A 69 14.03 -5.18 -14.14
CA VAL A 69 13.05 -4.09 -14.08
C VAL A 69 13.68 -2.69 -14.08
N TYR A 70 14.99 -2.58 -13.87
CA TYR A 70 15.68 -1.30 -13.76
C TYR A 70 15.46 -0.41 -15.00
N GLY A 71 15.85 -0.91 -16.17
CA GLY A 71 15.77 -0.15 -17.42
C GLY A 71 14.34 0.30 -17.76
N PRO A 72 13.35 -0.59 -17.80
CA PRO A 72 11.97 -0.20 -18.09
C PRO A 72 11.40 0.87 -17.16
N ILE A 73 11.65 0.77 -15.84
CA ILE A 73 11.10 1.70 -14.86
C ILE A 73 11.80 3.06 -14.93
N THR A 74 13.14 3.09 -14.98
CA THR A 74 13.89 4.34 -15.11
C THR A 74 13.60 5.06 -16.42
N ALA A 75 13.38 4.32 -17.52
CA ALA A 75 13.03 4.88 -18.81
C ALA A 75 11.64 5.56 -18.81
N LEU A 76 10.63 4.98 -18.10
CA LEU A 76 9.31 5.59 -18.03
C LEU A 76 9.38 6.97 -17.39
N TYR A 77 10.08 7.09 -16.25
CA TYR A 77 10.20 8.35 -15.51
C TYR A 77 11.32 9.25 -16.00
N LYS A 78 12.21 8.76 -16.88
CA LYS A 78 13.46 9.43 -17.31
C LYS A 78 14.28 9.89 -16.11
N TYR A 79 14.37 9.03 -15.13
CA TYR A 79 15.08 9.26 -13.89
C TYR A 79 15.92 8.03 -13.52
N GLU A 80 17.17 8.26 -13.21
CA GLU A 80 18.10 7.23 -12.70
C GLU A 80 18.63 7.68 -11.34
N PRO A 81 18.62 6.81 -10.34
CA PRO A 81 19.20 7.12 -9.03
C PRO A 81 20.71 7.44 -9.16
N ASP A 82 21.18 8.41 -8.42
CA ASP A 82 22.60 8.80 -8.38
C ASP A 82 23.48 7.79 -7.63
N LYS A 83 22.86 6.88 -6.88
CA LYS A 83 23.51 5.82 -6.10
C LYS A 83 22.75 4.51 -6.26
N LYS A 84 23.46 3.40 -6.08
CA LYS A 84 22.83 2.08 -6.02
C LYS A 84 21.78 2.03 -4.93
N ILE A 85 20.65 1.38 -5.26
CA ILE A 85 19.61 1.10 -4.28
C ILE A 85 19.91 -0.22 -3.58
N SER A 86 19.69 -0.27 -2.28
CA SER A 86 19.90 -1.47 -1.46
C SER A 86 18.58 -2.17 -1.23
N PHE A 87 18.46 -3.41 -1.67
CA PHE A 87 17.42 -4.34 -1.21
C PHE A 87 17.87 -5.03 0.06
N VAL A 88 17.00 -5.08 1.07
CA VAL A 88 17.21 -5.82 2.32
C VAL A 88 16.21 -6.95 2.39
N VAL A 89 16.71 -8.19 2.46
CA VAL A 89 15.85 -9.37 2.54
C VAL A 89 15.54 -9.65 4.00
N ASN A 90 14.26 -9.65 4.34
CA ASN A 90 13.75 -10.02 5.66
C ASN A 90 12.93 -11.30 5.54
N ASP A 91 13.33 -12.34 6.25
CA ASP A 91 12.66 -13.65 6.29
C ASP A 91 12.67 -14.24 7.71
N VAL A 92 12.55 -13.39 8.71
CA VAL A 92 12.53 -13.78 10.13
C VAL A 92 11.11 -13.97 10.67
N SER A 93 10.09 -13.68 9.86
CA SER A 93 8.70 -13.83 10.24
C SER A 93 7.83 -14.21 9.04
N ASP A 94 6.57 -14.57 9.30
CA ASP A 94 5.55 -14.85 8.27
C ASP A 94 4.90 -13.58 7.69
N ILE A 95 5.45 -12.41 7.96
CA ILE A 95 4.94 -11.15 7.41
C ILE A 95 5.27 -11.09 5.92
N ALA A 96 4.27 -10.74 5.12
CA ALA A 96 4.44 -10.49 3.70
C ALA A 96 4.27 -9.00 3.44
N ASN A 97 5.33 -8.30 3.07
CA ASN A 97 5.31 -6.88 2.79
C ASN A 97 6.51 -6.46 1.93
N GLY A 98 6.45 -5.24 1.41
CA GLY A 98 7.57 -4.48 0.88
C GLY A 98 7.53 -3.08 1.46
N ALA A 99 8.64 -2.40 1.53
CA ALA A 99 8.70 -1.01 1.96
C ALA A 99 9.88 -0.28 1.30
N THR A 100 9.62 0.93 0.83
CA THR A 100 10.62 1.78 0.17
C THR A 100 10.95 3.01 1.01
N ASP A 101 12.21 3.11 1.41
CA ASP A 101 12.81 4.36 1.88
C ASP A 101 13.49 5.07 0.69
N TYR A 102 12.74 5.95 0.05
CA TYR A 102 13.20 6.66 -1.15
C TYR A 102 14.26 7.75 -0.84
N TYR A 103 14.41 8.18 0.41
CA TYR A 103 15.51 9.06 0.82
C TYR A 103 16.80 8.29 1.08
N GLY A 104 16.69 7.13 1.72
CA GLY A 104 17.83 6.27 2.05
C GLY A 104 18.27 5.34 0.93
N ASN A 105 17.61 5.35 -0.23
CA ASN A 105 17.84 4.39 -1.33
C ASN A 105 17.79 2.93 -0.83
N ARG A 106 16.78 2.61 -0.02
CA ARG A 106 16.61 1.29 0.57
C ARG A 106 15.22 0.75 0.33
N ILE A 107 15.16 -0.50 -0.06
CA ILE A 107 13.92 -1.28 -0.24
C ILE A 107 14.02 -2.52 0.64
N GLU A 108 13.06 -2.72 1.51
CA GLU A 108 12.95 -3.93 2.31
C GLU A 108 11.95 -4.88 1.66
N ILE A 109 12.33 -6.16 1.56
CA ILE A 109 11.50 -7.22 1.00
C ILE A 109 11.30 -8.30 2.06
N PHE A 110 10.07 -8.48 2.47
CA PHE A 110 9.67 -9.62 3.27
C PHE A 110 9.47 -10.82 2.35
N ALA A 111 10.21 -11.89 2.57
CA ALA A 111 10.32 -13.00 1.62
C ALA A 111 9.04 -13.83 1.49
N SER A 112 8.20 -13.86 2.53
CA SER A 112 6.91 -14.56 2.52
C SER A 112 5.96 -13.99 1.46
N ALA A 113 5.24 -14.87 0.76
CA ALA A 113 4.31 -14.44 -0.28
C ALA A 113 3.07 -13.75 0.29
N LEU A 114 2.72 -12.60 -0.29
CA LEU A 114 1.47 -11.91 -0.01
C LEU A 114 0.35 -12.51 -0.86
N ASP A 115 -0.71 -12.99 -0.23
CA ASP A 115 -1.90 -13.54 -0.87
C ASP A 115 -3.15 -12.99 -0.14
N TYR A 116 -3.69 -11.88 -0.65
CA TYR A 116 -4.90 -11.25 -0.15
C TYR A 116 -6.02 -11.33 -1.18
N ASP A 117 -7.24 -11.58 -0.71
CA ASP A 117 -8.42 -11.70 -1.55
C ASP A 117 -8.67 -10.48 -2.45
N LEU A 118 -8.33 -9.28 -1.97
CA LEU A 118 -8.49 -8.06 -2.74
C LEU A 118 -7.41 -7.85 -3.82
N ARG A 119 -6.27 -8.54 -3.74
CA ARG A 119 -5.17 -8.41 -4.70
C ARG A 119 -5.02 -9.61 -5.62
N GLY A 120 -5.64 -10.74 -5.27
CA GLY A 120 -5.52 -12.00 -6.00
C GLY A 120 -4.14 -12.66 -5.85
N THR A 121 -3.99 -13.83 -6.47
CA THR A 121 -2.75 -14.61 -6.47
C THR A 121 -1.79 -14.11 -7.55
N HIS A 122 -0.51 -13.95 -7.21
CA HIS A 122 0.51 -13.44 -8.12
C HIS A 122 1.92 -13.91 -7.75
N ASN A 123 2.90 -13.69 -8.64
CA ASN A 123 4.31 -13.95 -8.34
C ASN A 123 4.84 -12.88 -7.38
N TRP A 124 4.92 -13.23 -6.10
CA TRP A 124 5.24 -12.29 -5.02
C TRP A 124 6.50 -11.48 -5.27
N LEU A 125 7.65 -12.13 -5.46
CA LEU A 125 8.93 -11.41 -5.60
C LEU A 125 8.93 -10.47 -6.81
N ARG A 126 8.42 -10.91 -7.98
CA ARG A 126 8.34 -10.03 -9.14
C ARG A 126 7.47 -8.83 -8.90
N ASN A 127 6.33 -9.05 -8.26
CA ASN A 127 5.38 -7.98 -7.98
C ASN A 127 5.89 -6.99 -6.95
N VAL A 128 6.41 -7.48 -5.81
CA VAL A 128 6.87 -6.59 -4.75
C VAL A 128 8.12 -5.81 -5.15
N ILE A 129 9.10 -6.44 -5.81
CA ILE A 129 10.30 -5.74 -6.28
C ILE A 129 9.96 -4.65 -7.29
N THR A 130 9.10 -4.97 -8.27
CA THR A 130 8.66 -3.98 -9.27
C THR A 130 7.90 -2.84 -8.61
N HIS A 131 7.03 -3.16 -7.66
CA HIS A 131 6.23 -2.18 -6.92
C HIS A 131 7.11 -1.22 -6.13
N GLU A 132 7.97 -1.75 -5.27
CA GLU A 132 8.82 -0.96 -4.39
C GLU A 132 9.88 -0.17 -5.17
N PHE A 133 10.45 -0.77 -6.22
CA PHE A 133 11.39 -0.05 -7.06
C PHE A 133 10.69 1.08 -7.85
N THR A 134 9.44 0.90 -8.26
CA THR A 134 8.65 1.98 -8.88
C THR A 134 8.45 3.14 -7.90
N HIS A 135 8.14 2.87 -6.63
CA HIS A 135 8.08 3.91 -5.60
C HIS A 135 9.40 4.69 -5.49
N ALA A 136 10.53 3.97 -5.42
CA ALA A 136 11.84 4.61 -5.35
C ALA A 136 12.04 5.59 -6.53
N ILE A 137 11.80 5.15 -7.76
CA ILE A 137 12.03 5.96 -8.96
C ILE A 137 10.99 7.07 -9.10
N GLN A 138 9.71 6.77 -8.98
CA GLN A 138 8.63 7.72 -9.18
C GLN A 138 8.65 8.83 -8.12
N ILE A 139 8.85 8.47 -6.85
CA ILE A 139 8.86 9.45 -5.76
C ILE A 139 10.13 10.32 -5.83
N GLN A 140 11.28 9.72 -6.13
CA GLN A 140 12.52 10.49 -6.33
C GLN A 140 12.41 11.43 -7.53
N ALA A 141 11.79 11.00 -8.63
CA ALA A 141 11.51 11.88 -9.79
C ALA A 141 10.53 13.02 -9.46
N SER A 142 9.75 12.88 -8.39
CA SER A 142 8.78 13.88 -7.91
C SER A 142 9.34 14.78 -6.80
N LEU A 143 10.61 14.61 -6.40
CA LEU A 143 11.24 15.46 -5.38
C LEU A 143 11.49 16.87 -5.92
N ARG A 144 11.13 17.89 -5.14
CA ARG A 144 11.37 19.31 -5.48
C ARG A 144 12.84 19.69 -5.45
N TYR A 145 13.61 18.98 -4.65
CA TYR A 145 15.05 19.12 -4.54
C TYR A 145 15.70 17.76 -4.58
N THR A 146 16.98 17.73 -4.90
CA THR A 146 17.74 16.49 -4.88
C THR A 146 17.75 15.87 -3.48
N GLN A 147 17.91 14.56 -3.38
CA GLN A 147 18.06 13.84 -2.10
C GLN A 147 19.24 14.35 -1.26
N ASN A 148 20.21 15.00 -1.91
CA ASN A 148 21.39 15.56 -1.26
C ASN A 148 21.13 16.89 -0.53
N MET A 149 19.90 17.45 -0.62
CA MET A 149 19.54 18.63 0.17
C MET A 149 19.43 18.23 1.64
N PRO A 150 20.04 19.01 2.54
CA PRO A 150 20.01 18.70 3.96
C PRO A 150 18.58 18.81 4.51
N ALA A 151 18.28 17.98 5.49
CA ALA A 151 17.09 18.13 6.28
C ALA A 151 17.28 19.19 7.37
N ILE A 152 16.18 19.85 7.78
CA ILE A 152 16.16 20.64 9.00
C ILE A 152 15.91 19.70 10.16
N TYR A 153 16.81 19.70 11.14
CA TYR A 153 16.66 18.95 12.37
C TYR A 153 16.25 19.87 13.49
N LEU A 154 15.14 19.56 14.14
CA LEU A 154 14.71 20.20 15.37
C LEU A 154 14.87 19.20 16.49
N GLN A 155 15.62 19.56 17.53
CA GLN A 155 15.86 18.72 18.67
C GLN A 155 15.40 19.41 19.95
N TRP A 156 14.53 18.77 20.70
CA TRP A 156 14.19 19.13 22.06
C TRP A 156 15.03 18.31 23.02
N LEU A 157 15.86 18.98 23.80
CA LEU A 157 16.72 18.34 24.79
C LEU A 157 16.08 18.45 26.16
N ASN A 158 16.23 17.40 26.97
CA ASN A 158 15.83 17.41 28.38
C ASN A 158 14.36 17.78 28.58
N TYR A 159 13.46 17.26 27.79
CA TYR A 159 12.04 17.55 27.92
C TYR A 159 11.40 16.83 29.12
N GLU A 160 12.07 15.85 29.71
CA GLU A 160 11.72 15.25 30.99
C GLU A 160 12.65 15.79 32.09
N GLN A 161 12.10 15.99 33.28
CA GLN A 161 12.87 16.52 34.41
C GLN A 161 13.74 15.43 35.06
N GLU A 162 13.36 14.19 34.93
CA GLU A 162 14.08 13.05 35.51
C GLU A 162 14.94 12.32 34.47
N ARG A 163 16.12 11.91 34.90
CA ARG A 163 17.01 11.11 34.07
C ARG A 163 16.44 9.69 33.94
N ARG A 164 16.30 9.23 32.72
CA ARG A 164 15.89 7.85 32.43
C ARG A 164 17.12 6.98 32.12
N PRO A 165 17.28 5.87 32.84
CA PRO A 165 18.45 4.97 32.67
C PRO A 165 18.40 4.17 31.35
N ASP A 166 17.22 4.03 30.74
CA ASP A 166 16.96 3.36 29.47
C ASP A 166 17.27 4.21 28.23
N VAL A 167 17.60 5.49 28.43
CA VAL A 167 18.00 6.40 27.35
C VAL A 167 19.50 6.64 27.39
N LEU A 168 20.17 6.52 26.24
CA LEU A 168 21.63 6.60 26.10
C LEU A 168 22.26 7.79 26.85
N TYR A 169 21.65 8.97 26.78
CA TYR A 169 22.11 10.19 27.46
C TYR A 169 21.36 10.48 28.77
N GLY A 170 20.49 9.58 29.21
CA GLY A 170 19.76 9.68 30.45
C GLY A 170 18.58 10.65 30.46
N TYR A 171 18.35 11.38 29.35
CA TYR A 171 17.21 12.28 29.16
C TYR A 171 16.60 12.02 27.80
N PRO A 172 15.28 11.85 27.72
CA PRO A 172 14.60 11.72 26.46
C PRO A 172 14.80 12.97 25.59
N ASN A 173 15.07 12.74 24.31
CA ASN A 173 15.19 13.78 23.33
C ASN A 173 14.26 13.47 22.17
N VAL A 174 13.60 14.48 21.66
CA VAL A 174 12.82 14.39 20.43
C VAL A 174 13.62 15.02 19.31
N ILE A 175 13.91 14.27 18.26
CA ILE A 175 14.50 14.76 17.03
C ILE A 175 13.45 14.67 15.95
N VAL A 176 13.10 15.80 15.36
CA VAL A 176 12.22 15.88 14.21
C VAL A 176 13.03 16.31 13.01
N SER A 177 13.04 15.50 11.98
CA SER A 177 13.70 15.80 10.72
C SER A 177 12.66 16.25 9.69
N TYR A 178 12.90 17.42 9.11
CA TYR A 178 12.11 17.93 7.98
C TYR A 178 13.00 17.92 6.73
N PRO A 179 12.87 16.94 5.85
CA PRO A 179 13.57 16.97 4.59
C PRO A 179 13.13 18.19 3.78
N LEU A 180 14.09 19.00 3.32
CA LEU A 180 13.79 20.15 2.46
C LEU A 180 13.32 19.72 1.07
N SER A 181 13.72 18.54 0.63
CA SER A 181 13.21 17.88 -0.57
C SER A 181 11.78 17.41 -0.32
N GLY A 182 10.83 18.33 -0.31
CA GLY A 182 9.41 17.97 -0.12
C GLY A 182 8.87 17.13 -1.27
N VAL A 183 8.12 16.09 -0.92
CA VAL A 183 7.36 15.28 -1.87
C VAL A 183 5.88 15.38 -1.55
N GLY A 184 5.05 15.54 -2.57
CA GLY A 184 3.60 15.67 -2.43
C GLY A 184 2.84 14.63 -3.25
N VAL A 185 3.37 13.39 -3.36
CA VAL A 185 2.73 12.32 -4.11
C VAL A 185 1.59 11.74 -3.28
N PRO A 186 0.32 11.82 -3.72
CA PRO A 186 -0.79 11.24 -2.99
C PRO A 186 -0.78 9.71 -3.09
N ALA A 187 -1.35 9.04 -2.08
CA ALA A 187 -1.33 7.60 -1.94
C ALA A 187 -1.84 6.87 -3.19
N TRP A 188 -2.98 7.28 -3.75
CA TRP A 188 -3.54 6.64 -4.94
C TRP A 188 -2.62 6.69 -6.15
N PHE A 189 -1.82 7.77 -6.29
CA PHE A 189 -0.93 7.92 -7.43
C PHE A 189 0.37 7.13 -7.23
N ALA A 190 0.92 7.12 -6.03
CA ALA A 190 2.06 6.29 -5.70
C ALA A 190 1.72 4.80 -5.91
N GLU A 191 0.65 4.31 -5.28
CA GLU A 191 0.24 2.92 -5.36
C GLU A 191 -0.25 2.55 -6.77
N GLY A 192 -1.03 3.43 -7.38
CA GLY A 192 -1.57 3.21 -8.72
C GLY A 192 -0.50 3.10 -9.79
N THR A 193 0.54 3.93 -9.74
CA THR A 193 1.65 3.85 -10.70
C THR A 193 2.51 2.61 -10.47
N ALA A 194 2.74 2.21 -9.22
CA ALA A 194 3.46 1.00 -8.91
C ALA A 194 2.71 -0.26 -9.41
N GLN A 195 1.39 -0.31 -9.25
CA GLN A 195 0.54 -1.36 -9.82
C GLN A 195 0.55 -1.34 -11.36
N TYR A 196 0.44 -0.15 -11.95
CA TYR A 196 0.46 0.04 -13.40
C TYR A 196 1.77 -0.46 -14.01
N GLN A 197 2.91 -0.19 -13.39
CA GLN A 197 4.21 -0.64 -13.85
C GLN A 197 4.33 -2.17 -13.85
N ARG A 198 3.76 -2.85 -12.87
CA ARG A 198 3.70 -4.31 -12.85
C ARG A 198 2.92 -4.86 -14.06
N GLN A 199 1.82 -4.20 -14.44
CA GLN A 199 1.06 -4.57 -15.64
C GLN A 199 1.89 -4.37 -16.91
N GLN A 200 2.63 -3.26 -17.05
CA GLN A 200 3.47 -2.99 -18.21
C GLN A 200 4.57 -4.05 -18.39
N LEU A 201 5.10 -4.57 -17.31
CA LEU A 201 6.09 -5.65 -17.32
C LEU A 201 5.47 -7.05 -17.43
N SER A 202 4.15 -7.15 -17.56
CA SER A 202 3.40 -8.42 -17.61
C SER A 202 3.56 -9.28 -16.35
N TYR A 203 3.79 -8.66 -15.20
CA TYR A 203 3.90 -9.34 -13.91
C TYR A 203 2.59 -9.33 -13.15
N ASP A 204 1.71 -8.41 -13.52
CA ASP A 204 0.37 -8.28 -12.97
C ASP A 204 -0.58 -7.81 -14.08
N TYR A 205 -1.87 -7.84 -13.84
CA TYR A 205 -2.88 -7.40 -14.81
C TYR A 205 -4.17 -7.00 -14.11
N TRP A 206 -4.99 -6.25 -14.84
CA TRP A 206 -6.34 -5.93 -14.39
C TRP A 206 -7.25 -7.13 -14.64
N ASP A 207 -7.42 -7.96 -13.63
CA ASP A 207 -8.19 -9.18 -13.69
C ASP A 207 -9.68 -9.00 -13.35
N ALA A 208 -10.44 -10.09 -13.43
CA ALA A 208 -11.87 -10.10 -13.10
C ALA A 208 -12.13 -9.80 -11.61
N ASN A 209 -11.22 -10.16 -10.71
CA ASN A 209 -11.35 -9.89 -9.28
C ASN A 209 -11.24 -8.39 -8.99
N ARG A 210 -10.21 -7.73 -9.53
CA ARG A 210 -10.03 -6.27 -9.41
C ARG A 210 -11.20 -5.50 -10.01
N ASP A 211 -11.66 -5.93 -11.20
CA ASP A 211 -12.81 -5.33 -11.87
C ASP A 211 -14.11 -5.53 -11.07
N MET A 212 -14.31 -6.71 -10.48
CA MET A 212 -15.46 -7.00 -9.62
C MET A 212 -15.48 -6.08 -8.40
N ILE A 213 -14.35 -5.90 -7.72
CA ILE A 213 -14.23 -5.04 -6.54
C ILE A 213 -14.56 -3.60 -6.92
N LEU A 214 -13.93 -3.05 -7.96
CA LEU A 214 -14.17 -1.68 -8.41
C LEU A 214 -15.64 -1.49 -8.82
N ARG A 215 -16.21 -2.46 -9.53
CA ARG A 215 -17.61 -2.45 -9.94
C ARG A 215 -18.56 -2.43 -8.74
N SER A 216 -18.27 -3.24 -7.71
CA SER A 216 -19.07 -3.24 -6.48
C SER A 216 -19.05 -1.89 -5.80
N TYR A 217 -17.88 -1.25 -5.65
CA TYR A 217 -17.79 0.10 -5.07
C TYR A 217 -18.56 1.15 -5.87
N ILE A 218 -18.55 1.07 -7.21
CA ILE A 218 -19.30 2.00 -8.05
C ILE A 218 -20.81 1.77 -7.92
N LEU A 219 -21.26 0.52 -8.01
CA LEU A 219 -22.70 0.18 -8.00
C LEU A 219 -23.34 0.41 -6.63
N ASP A 220 -22.58 0.25 -5.56
CA ASP A 220 -23.04 0.45 -4.18
C ASP A 220 -22.84 1.90 -3.69
N GLY A 221 -22.26 2.78 -4.50
CA GLY A 221 -21.99 4.16 -4.13
C GLY A 221 -20.90 4.35 -3.06
N ASN A 222 -20.03 3.36 -2.90
CA ASN A 222 -18.99 3.30 -1.86
C ASN A 222 -17.58 3.65 -2.38
N LEU A 223 -17.48 4.25 -3.57
CA LEU A 223 -16.19 4.69 -4.11
C LEU A 223 -15.57 5.74 -3.17
N LEU A 224 -14.29 5.58 -2.83
CA LEU A 224 -13.56 6.58 -2.04
C LEU A 224 -13.62 7.94 -2.74
N THR A 225 -13.77 9.00 -1.97
CA THR A 225 -13.71 10.37 -2.49
C THR A 225 -12.28 10.71 -2.95
N TRP A 226 -12.16 11.77 -3.74
CA TRP A 226 -10.85 12.27 -4.19
C TRP A 226 -9.90 12.53 -3.01
N GLU A 227 -10.44 13.10 -1.95
CA GLU A 227 -9.71 13.43 -0.74
C GLU A 227 -9.28 12.17 0.04
N GLU A 228 -10.16 11.17 0.16
CA GLU A 228 -9.86 9.89 0.84
C GLU A 228 -8.80 9.08 0.09
N MET A 229 -8.77 9.14 -1.22
CA MET A 229 -7.75 8.45 -2.02
C MET A 229 -6.35 9.03 -1.83
N GLY A 230 -6.22 10.24 -1.34
CA GLY A 230 -4.95 10.96 -1.21
C GLY A 230 -4.03 10.44 -0.10
N GLN A 231 -4.55 9.75 0.89
CA GLN A 231 -3.77 9.40 2.10
C GLN A 231 -4.31 8.15 2.80
N PHE A 232 -3.42 7.43 3.50
CA PHE A 232 -3.79 6.26 4.29
C PHE A 232 -4.27 6.59 5.70
N SER A 233 -3.87 7.73 6.23
CA SER A 233 -4.28 8.17 7.55
C SER A 233 -5.74 8.63 7.57
N SER A 234 -6.40 8.51 8.70
CA SER A 234 -7.80 8.90 8.91
C SER A 234 -8.87 8.06 8.18
N ILE A 235 -8.51 6.95 7.57
CA ILE A 235 -9.44 6.00 6.97
C ILE A 235 -9.27 4.62 7.59
N THR A 236 -10.29 3.75 7.43
CA THR A 236 -10.19 2.37 7.93
C THR A 236 -9.19 1.56 7.11
N SER A 237 -8.66 0.47 7.67
CA SER A 237 -7.73 -0.42 6.97
C SER A 237 -8.32 -0.98 5.67
N LEU A 238 -9.62 -1.29 5.62
CA LEU A 238 -10.28 -1.70 4.38
C LEU A 238 -10.27 -0.59 3.31
N LYS A 239 -10.56 0.66 3.70
CA LYS A 239 -10.48 1.81 2.79
C LYS A 239 -9.04 2.05 2.33
N ALA A 240 -8.07 1.93 3.23
CA ALA A 240 -6.65 2.03 2.90
C ALA A 240 -6.24 0.96 1.87
N GLU A 241 -6.63 -0.30 2.07
CA GLU A 241 -6.39 -1.35 1.08
C GLU A 241 -7.06 -1.06 -0.27
N SER A 242 -8.25 -0.46 -0.26
CA SER A 242 -8.95 -0.09 -1.48
C SER A 242 -8.20 0.93 -2.34
N ILE A 243 -7.36 1.79 -1.75
CA ILE A 243 -6.55 2.78 -2.48
C ILE A 243 -5.69 2.12 -3.56
N TYR A 244 -5.14 0.94 -3.30
CA TYR A 244 -4.33 0.19 -4.27
C TYR A 244 -5.11 -0.12 -5.55
N ASN A 245 -6.30 -0.70 -5.40
CA ASN A 245 -7.12 -1.09 -6.55
C ASN A 245 -7.73 0.12 -7.28
N LEU A 246 -8.20 1.11 -6.52
CA LEU A 246 -8.77 2.35 -7.06
C LEU A 246 -7.68 3.18 -7.74
N GLY A 247 -6.52 3.32 -7.11
CA GLY A 247 -5.36 4.01 -7.68
C GLY A 247 -4.90 3.37 -8.98
N PHE A 248 -4.84 2.03 -9.03
CA PHE A 248 -4.52 1.30 -10.25
C PHE A 248 -5.56 1.57 -11.36
N GLY A 249 -6.86 1.51 -11.03
CA GLY A 249 -7.94 1.81 -11.98
C GLY A 249 -7.86 3.23 -12.55
N LEU A 250 -7.64 4.23 -11.70
CA LEU A 250 -7.50 5.63 -12.12
C LEU A 250 -6.22 5.87 -12.94
N THR A 251 -5.10 5.28 -12.55
CA THR A 251 -3.83 5.38 -13.29
C THR A 251 -3.96 4.76 -14.69
N ARG A 252 -4.61 3.60 -14.80
CA ARG A 252 -4.93 2.98 -16.10
C ARG A 252 -5.82 3.88 -16.97
N TYR A 253 -6.82 4.50 -16.37
CA TYR A 253 -7.70 5.44 -17.07
C TYR A 253 -6.92 6.65 -17.59
N ILE A 254 -6.04 7.24 -16.77
CA ILE A 254 -5.19 8.35 -17.18
C ILE A 254 -4.28 7.93 -18.34
N ALA A 255 -3.58 6.81 -18.22
CA ALA A 255 -2.69 6.32 -19.26
C ALA A 255 -3.43 6.03 -20.58
N ALA A 256 -4.62 5.42 -20.50
CA ALA A 256 -5.43 5.10 -21.67
C ALA A 256 -6.06 6.34 -22.35
N THR A 257 -6.46 7.35 -21.55
CA THR A 257 -7.18 8.52 -22.05
C THR A 257 -6.26 9.63 -22.53
N TYR A 258 -5.17 9.85 -21.79
CA TYR A 258 -4.27 10.99 -22.00
C TYR A 258 -2.88 10.59 -22.52
N GLY A 259 -2.52 9.31 -22.43
CA GLY A 259 -1.21 8.78 -22.79
C GLY A 259 -0.37 8.37 -21.57
N GLU A 260 0.43 7.33 -21.73
CA GLU A 260 1.28 6.78 -20.68
C GLU A 260 2.37 7.76 -20.20
N ASP A 261 2.91 8.56 -21.12
CA ASP A 261 3.89 9.59 -20.83
C ASP A 261 3.41 10.65 -19.84
N LYS A 262 2.08 10.77 -19.67
CA LYS A 262 1.46 11.68 -18.72
C LYS A 262 1.72 11.30 -17.28
N LEU A 263 1.92 10.03 -16.99
CA LEU A 263 2.30 9.59 -15.64
C LEU A 263 3.63 10.20 -15.22
N ARG A 264 4.61 10.21 -16.12
CA ARG A 264 5.88 10.92 -15.92
C ARG A 264 5.67 12.43 -15.81
N THR A 265 4.87 13.00 -16.72
CA THR A 265 4.65 14.46 -16.73
C THR A 265 4.04 14.93 -15.42
N ILE A 266 3.08 14.19 -14.85
CA ILE A 266 2.48 14.47 -13.54
C ILE A 266 3.55 14.37 -12.45
N SER A 267 4.36 13.30 -12.44
CA SER A 267 5.43 13.12 -11.44
C SER A 267 6.45 14.26 -11.48
N ASN A 268 6.88 14.65 -12.65
CA ASN A 268 7.81 15.79 -12.82
C ASN A 268 7.18 17.11 -12.40
N SER A 269 5.90 17.32 -12.71
CA SER A 269 5.17 18.52 -12.32
C SER A 269 4.97 18.61 -10.80
N LEU A 270 4.81 17.48 -10.10
CA LEU A 270 4.84 17.46 -8.63
C LEU A 270 6.19 17.90 -8.06
N GLY A 271 7.28 17.62 -8.79
CA GLY A 271 8.63 18.08 -8.46
C GLY A 271 8.89 19.55 -8.76
N ASP A 272 8.03 20.24 -9.49
CA ASP A 272 8.18 21.67 -9.76
C ASP A 272 7.99 22.49 -8.49
N PHE A 273 8.86 23.47 -8.29
CA PHE A 273 8.84 24.34 -7.13
C PHE A 273 7.55 25.16 -6.98
N THR A 274 6.85 25.40 -8.06
CA THR A 274 5.60 26.18 -8.09
C THR A 274 4.34 25.34 -7.87
N ASN A 275 4.41 24.01 -8.01
CA ASN A 275 3.28 23.12 -7.86
C ASN A 275 3.20 22.52 -6.44
N PHE A 276 2.17 22.88 -5.70
CA PHE A 276 1.97 22.49 -4.30
C PHE A 276 0.87 21.43 -4.10
N SER A 277 0.23 20.98 -5.17
CA SER A 277 -0.84 20.01 -5.08
C SER A 277 -0.91 19.10 -6.31
N MET A 278 -1.52 17.93 -6.11
CA MET A 278 -1.82 16.99 -7.20
C MET A 278 -2.74 17.61 -8.25
N ASP A 279 -3.71 18.43 -7.83
CA ASP A 279 -4.61 19.14 -8.73
C ASP A 279 -3.86 20.07 -9.68
N ALA A 280 -2.88 20.82 -9.15
CA ALA A 280 -2.04 21.71 -9.96
C ALA A 280 -1.16 20.90 -10.94
N ALA A 281 -0.53 19.83 -10.46
CA ALA A 281 0.32 18.97 -11.29
C ALA A 281 -0.47 18.29 -12.41
N MET A 282 -1.68 17.82 -12.13
CA MET A 282 -2.56 17.23 -13.15
C MET A 282 -3.07 18.29 -14.13
N LYS A 283 -3.39 19.49 -13.66
CA LYS A 283 -3.79 20.60 -14.54
C LYS A 283 -2.67 20.97 -15.51
N ASP A 284 -1.44 21.01 -15.04
CA ASP A 284 -0.26 21.27 -15.88
C ASP A 284 -0.03 20.15 -16.90
N ALA A 285 -0.10 18.90 -16.48
CA ALA A 285 0.16 17.74 -17.35
C ALA A 285 -0.99 17.39 -18.30
N LEU A 286 -2.25 17.51 -17.86
CA LEU A 286 -3.44 17.03 -18.55
C LEU A 286 -4.38 18.13 -19.02
N GLY A 287 -4.18 19.38 -18.58
CA GLY A 287 -5.07 20.50 -18.84
C GLY A 287 -6.32 20.53 -17.95
N LYS A 288 -6.43 19.61 -16.99
CA LYS A 288 -7.57 19.48 -16.06
C LYS A 288 -7.05 19.19 -14.66
N ASP A 289 -7.71 19.74 -13.63
CA ASP A 289 -7.37 19.42 -12.26
C ASP A 289 -7.71 17.96 -11.90
N GLY A 290 -7.07 17.46 -10.84
CA GLY A 290 -7.17 16.06 -10.47
C GLY A 290 -8.59 15.65 -10.07
N LYS A 291 -9.32 16.51 -9.37
CA LYS A 291 -10.70 16.25 -8.99
C LYS A 291 -11.61 16.15 -10.21
N GLN A 292 -11.37 16.96 -11.23
CA GLN A 292 -12.13 16.88 -12.49
C GLN A 292 -11.85 15.56 -13.22
N VAL A 293 -10.60 15.13 -13.32
CA VAL A 293 -10.23 13.84 -13.93
C VAL A 293 -10.83 12.66 -13.16
N TYR A 294 -10.83 12.72 -11.83
CA TYR A 294 -11.47 11.72 -10.97
C TYR A 294 -12.98 11.62 -11.25
N LEU A 295 -13.68 12.76 -11.36
CA LEU A 295 -15.11 12.77 -11.65
C LEU A 295 -15.42 12.23 -13.06
N GLU A 296 -14.60 12.52 -14.04
CA GLU A 296 -14.73 11.97 -15.40
C GLU A 296 -14.50 10.44 -15.40
N TRP A 297 -13.50 9.95 -14.67
CA TRP A 297 -13.27 8.53 -14.49
C TRP A 297 -14.45 7.85 -13.79
N LYS A 298 -14.97 8.45 -12.71
CA LYS A 298 -16.15 7.92 -12.01
C LYS A 298 -17.35 7.82 -12.94
N ALA A 299 -17.66 8.88 -13.68
CA ALA A 299 -18.78 8.88 -14.64
C ALA A 299 -18.59 7.85 -15.76
N PHE A 300 -17.35 7.67 -16.24
CA PHE A 300 -17.02 6.61 -17.20
C PHE A 300 -17.32 5.22 -16.63
N LEU A 301 -16.91 4.95 -15.39
CA LEU A 301 -17.15 3.66 -14.73
C LEU A 301 -18.64 3.41 -14.46
N GLU A 302 -19.36 4.41 -14.00
CA GLU A 302 -20.81 4.33 -13.77
C GLU A 302 -21.55 3.93 -15.04
N LYS A 303 -21.20 4.53 -16.18
CA LYS A 303 -21.77 4.20 -17.48
C LYS A 303 -21.38 2.79 -17.94
N ASP A 304 -20.09 2.45 -17.89
CA ASP A 304 -19.57 1.16 -18.34
C ASP A 304 -20.19 0.00 -17.54
N TYR A 305 -20.19 0.11 -16.21
CA TYR A 305 -20.74 -0.93 -15.37
C TYR A 305 -22.27 -1.03 -15.44
N ALA A 306 -22.98 0.08 -15.61
CA ALA A 306 -24.43 0.04 -15.82
C ALA A 306 -24.77 -0.73 -17.10
N GLU A 307 -24.04 -0.49 -18.19
CA GLU A 307 -24.22 -1.20 -19.47
C GLU A 307 -23.89 -2.68 -19.34
N ARG A 308 -22.72 -3.02 -18.78
CA ARG A 308 -22.26 -4.42 -18.61
C ARG A 308 -23.16 -5.23 -17.68
N MET A 309 -23.76 -4.59 -16.68
CA MET A 309 -24.63 -5.26 -15.69
C MET A 309 -26.11 -5.31 -16.10
N ARG A 310 -26.50 -4.68 -17.21
CA ARG A 310 -27.90 -4.62 -17.64
C ARG A 310 -28.53 -6.02 -17.75
N GLY A 311 -27.92 -6.91 -18.50
CA GLY A 311 -28.45 -8.27 -18.69
C GLY A 311 -28.46 -9.11 -17.40
N VAL A 312 -27.47 -8.89 -16.51
CA VAL A 312 -27.42 -9.55 -15.19
C VAL A 312 -28.59 -9.10 -14.31
N LYS A 313 -28.87 -7.78 -14.29
CA LYS A 313 -29.99 -7.21 -13.52
C LYS A 313 -31.37 -7.66 -14.04
N GLU A 314 -31.52 -7.82 -15.33
CA GLU A 314 -32.76 -8.29 -15.94
C GLU A 314 -33.09 -9.76 -15.57
N THR A 315 -32.07 -10.56 -15.24
CA THR A 315 -32.20 -11.97 -14.91
C THR A 315 -31.80 -12.28 -13.46
N GLU A 316 -31.74 -11.25 -12.61
CA GLU A 316 -31.27 -11.39 -11.23
C GLU A 316 -32.16 -12.35 -10.42
N VAL A 317 -31.54 -13.36 -9.82
CA VAL A 317 -32.17 -14.22 -8.84
C VAL A 317 -31.69 -13.78 -7.45
N LYS A 318 -32.60 -13.24 -6.66
CA LYS A 318 -32.31 -12.79 -5.28
C LYS A 318 -32.39 -13.95 -4.32
N GLY A 319 -31.28 -14.21 -3.63
CA GLY A 319 -31.22 -15.13 -2.49
C GLY A 319 -31.63 -14.45 -1.19
N GLU A 320 -31.83 -15.23 -0.14
CA GLU A 320 -31.93 -14.75 1.24
C GLU A 320 -30.51 -14.53 1.80
N ILE A 321 -30.24 -13.34 2.33
CA ILE A 321 -28.99 -13.06 3.03
C ILE A 321 -29.09 -13.65 4.44
N ILE A 322 -28.31 -14.66 4.74
CA ILE A 322 -28.31 -15.37 6.03
C ILE A 322 -27.32 -14.76 7.04
N GLU A 323 -26.27 -14.08 6.59
CA GLU A 323 -25.30 -13.37 7.44
C GLU A 323 -24.99 -12.00 6.84
N LYS A 324 -25.07 -10.96 7.68
CA LYS A 324 -24.87 -9.56 7.28
C LYS A 324 -23.68 -8.90 7.97
N LEU A 325 -23.10 -9.55 8.97
CA LEU A 325 -21.97 -9.02 9.71
C LEU A 325 -20.67 -9.31 8.98
N GLY A 326 -19.67 -8.43 9.20
CA GLY A 326 -18.42 -8.43 8.45
C GLY A 326 -18.57 -7.89 7.01
N PHE A 327 -17.46 -7.45 6.42
CA PHE A 327 -17.46 -7.05 5.01
C PHE A 327 -17.20 -8.25 4.09
N ALA A 328 -16.71 -9.36 4.60
CA ALA A 328 -16.37 -10.54 3.84
C ALA A 328 -16.78 -11.83 4.58
N ASN A 329 -17.51 -12.68 3.88
CA ASN A 329 -17.91 -14.00 4.31
C ASN A 329 -17.53 -14.99 3.23
N TYR A 330 -16.57 -15.89 3.52
CA TYR A 330 -15.90 -16.71 2.51
C TYR A 330 -16.11 -18.21 2.72
N TYR A 331 -16.00 -18.97 1.64
CA TYR A 331 -15.88 -20.43 1.63
C TYR A 331 -16.97 -21.17 2.41
N PRO A 332 -18.28 -20.83 2.24
CA PRO A 332 -19.32 -21.52 2.96
C PRO A 332 -19.38 -23.01 2.61
N GLN A 333 -19.46 -23.86 3.65
CA GLN A 333 -19.58 -25.31 3.49
C GLN A 333 -20.67 -25.85 4.44
N PHE A 334 -21.63 -26.58 3.90
CA PHE A 334 -22.60 -27.30 4.71
C PHE A 334 -21.93 -28.43 5.49
N SER A 335 -22.39 -28.65 6.72
CA SER A 335 -22.12 -29.91 7.42
C SER A 335 -22.72 -31.08 6.62
N PRO A 336 -22.18 -32.31 6.75
CA PRO A 336 -22.69 -33.48 6.00
C PRO A 336 -24.18 -33.75 6.21
N ASP A 337 -24.75 -33.37 7.35
CA ASP A 337 -26.18 -33.50 7.66
C ASP A 337 -27.02 -32.26 7.26
N GLY A 338 -26.39 -31.22 6.73
CA GLY A 338 -27.04 -29.98 6.31
C GLY A 338 -27.52 -29.07 7.45
N SER A 339 -27.28 -29.41 8.70
CA SER A 339 -27.80 -28.66 9.87
C SER A 339 -27.01 -27.37 10.14
N LYS A 340 -25.78 -27.28 9.66
CA LYS A 340 -24.88 -26.15 9.89
C LYS A 340 -24.17 -25.72 8.61
N ILE A 341 -23.74 -24.45 8.58
CA ILE A 341 -22.83 -23.91 7.56
C ILE A 341 -21.59 -23.42 8.28
N ALA A 342 -20.44 -23.97 7.95
CA ALA A 342 -19.15 -23.39 8.33
C ALA A 342 -18.75 -22.33 7.30
N TYR A 343 -18.15 -21.24 7.73
CA TYR A 343 -17.66 -20.18 6.85
C TYR A 343 -16.58 -19.36 7.55
N LEU A 344 -15.75 -18.69 6.78
CA LEU A 344 -14.79 -17.72 7.28
C LEU A 344 -15.40 -16.32 7.20
N SER A 345 -15.20 -15.52 8.23
CA SER A 345 -15.68 -14.15 8.28
C SER A 345 -14.70 -13.26 9.04
N ASN A 346 -14.66 -12.00 8.64
CA ASN A 346 -13.95 -10.97 9.39
C ASN A 346 -14.84 -10.14 10.32
N GLN A 347 -16.10 -10.59 10.56
CA GLN A 347 -16.96 -9.94 11.55
C GLN A 347 -16.26 -9.84 12.92
N ASP A 348 -16.35 -8.68 13.56
CA ASP A 348 -15.66 -8.34 14.81
C ASP A 348 -14.11 -8.28 14.73
N TYR A 349 -13.54 -8.39 13.51
CA TYR A 349 -12.11 -8.28 13.26
C TYR A 349 -11.82 -7.20 12.21
N ASP A 350 -10.59 -6.73 12.20
CA ASP A 350 -10.11 -5.84 11.15
C ASP A 350 -9.74 -6.61 9.87
N TYR A 351 -9.54 -5.88 8.79
CA TYR A 351 -9.08 -6.44 7.52
C TYR A 351 -7.81 -7.29 7.70
N GLY A 352 -7.79 -8.45 7.04
CA GLY A 352 -6.68 -9.40 7.13
C GLY A 352 -6.81 -10.46 8.22
N THR A 353 -7.78 -10.33 9.12
CA THR A 353 -8.06 -11.37 10.14
C THR A 353 -9.41 -12.00 9.87
N THR A 354 -9.43 -13.33 9.73
CA THR A 354 -10.66 -14.10 9.60
C THR A 354 -10.84 -15.10 10.74
N GLY A 355 -12.07 -15.22 11.21
CA GLY A 355 -12.50 -16.25 12.13
C GLY A 355 -13.28 -17.36 11.42
N LEU A 356 -13.23 -18.56 11.94
CA LEU A 356 -14.10 -19.67 11.55
C LEU A 356 -15.40 -19.56 12.34
N PHE A 357 -16.51 -19.45 11.63
CA PHE A 357 -17.85 -19.36 12.19
C PHE A 357 -18.70 -20.57 11.81
N LEU A 358 -19.68 -20.90 12.65
CA LEU A 358 -20.73 -21.87 12.39
C LEU A 358 -22.08 -21.17 12.44
N TYR A 359 -22.80 -21.21 11.33
CA TYR A 359 -24.21 -20.82 11.27
C TYR A 359 -25.08 -22.04 11.49
N ASP A 360 -25.98 -21.97 12.48
CA ASP A 360 -27.01 -23.00 12.72
C ASP A 360 -28.23 -22.66 11.85
N VAL A 361 -28.59 -23.58 10.95
CA VAL A 361 -29.65 -23.36 9.96
C VAL A 361 -31.00 -23.23 10.61
N ALA A 362 -31.28 -24.02 11.67
CA ALA A 362 -32.56 -24.01 12.36
C ALA A 362 -32.70 -22.81 13.30
N ALA A 363 -31.64 -22.50 14.05
CA ALA A 363 -31.61 -21.36 14.97
C ALA A 363 -31.41 -20.00 14.27
N LYS A 364 -30.99 -19.98 13.01
CA LYS A 364 -30.63 -18.78 12.22
C LYS A 364 -29.63 -17.90 12.96
N LYS A 365 -28.58 -18.49 13.54
CA LYS A 365 -27.55 -17.79 14.32
C LYS A 365 -26.16 -18.30 14.00
N SER A 366 -25.24 -17.36 13.96
CA SER A 366 -23.80 -17.62 13.82
C SER A 366 -23.10 -17.64 15.18
N LYS A 367 -22.06 -18.46 15.28
CA LYS A 367 -21.17 -18.54 16.44
C LYS A 367 -19.74 -18.66 15.97
N LEU A 368 -18.84 -17.84 16.54
CA LEU A 368 -17.40 -17.97 16.36
C LEU A 368 -16.90 -19.27 16.97
N VAL A 369 -16.12 -20.02 16.21
CA VAL A 369 -15.40 -21.22 16.68
C VAL A 369 -14.01 -20.85 17.16
N THR A 370 -13.25 -20.16 16.33
CA THR A 370 -11.89 -19.70 16.64
C THR A 370 -11.41 -18.68 15.61
N ALA A 371 -10.38 -17.90 15.97
CA ALA A 371 -9.63 -16.99 15.10
C ALA A 371 -8.15 -16.91 15.57
N PRO A 372 -7.21 -16.49 14.72
CA PRO A 372 -7.33 -16.38 13.28
C PRO A 372 -7.35 -17.75 12.59
N VAL A 373 -8.04 -17.87 11.47
CA VAL A 373 -8.08 -19.10 10.67
C VAL A 373 -7.76 -18.75 9.22
N SER A 374 -6.85 -19.50 8.63
CA SER A 374 -6.51 -19.38 7.20
C SER A 374 -7.59 -19.99 6.31
N THR A 375 -7.49 -19.80 5.00
CA THR A 375 -8.48 -20.15 3.98
C THR A 375 -8.85 -21.64 3.90
N ASN A 376 -8.07 -22.52 4.52
CA ASN A 376 -8.26 -23.97 4.41
C ASN A 376 -8.93 -24.55 5.64
N TYR A 377 -10.16 -24.99 5.49
CA TYR A 377 -10.85 -25.81 6.48
C TYR A 377 -11.76 -26.82 5.78
N ASN A 378 -12.06 -27.94 6.44
CA ASN A 378 -12.97 -28.97 5.94
C ASN A 378 -13.71 -29.67 7.09
N TRP A 379 -14.94 -30.11 6.80
CA TRP A 379 -15.66 -31.02 7.67
C TRP A 379 -15.07 -32.42 7.64
N SER A 380 -15.08 -33.12 8.79
CA SER A 380 -14.91 -34.58 8.79
C SER A 380 -16.13 -35.24 8.12
N PRO A 381 -15.97 -36.44 7.49
CA PRO A 381 -17.08 -37.10 6.84
C PRO A 381 -18.29 -37.42 7.74
N ASP A 382 -18.05 -37.59 9.02
CA ASP A 382 -19.09 -37.81 10.04
C ASP A 382 -19.73 -36.52 10.60
N GLY A 383 -19.30 -35.35 10.12
CA GLY A 383 -19.79 -34.05 10.54
C GLY A 383 -19.46 -33.62 11.97
N LYS A 384 -18.67 -34.43 12.70
CA LYS A 384 -18.39 -34.17 14.13
C LYS A 384 -17.20 -33.24 14.36
N LYS A 385 -16.32 -33.06 13.37
CA LYS A 385 -15.10 -32.29 13.49
C LYS A 385 -14.92 -31.37 12.28
N ILE A 386 -14.22 -30.26 12.51
CA ILE A 386 -13.69 -29.40 11.46
C ILE A 386 -12.16 -29.37 11.61
N ILE A 387 -11.46 -29.61 10.53
CA ILE A 387 -10.01 -29.47 10.44
C ILE A 387 -9.73 -28.12 9.78
N PHE A 388 -8.85 -27.32 10.36
CA PHE A 388 -8.50 -26.00 9.86
C PHE A 388 -7.03 -25.68 10.12
N ALA A 389 -6.47 -24.79 9.30
CA ALA A 389 -5.16 -24.20 9.55
C ALA A 389 -5.32 -22.93 10.42
N LYS A 390 -4.51 -22.82 11.44
CA LYS A 390 -4.45 -21.64 12.31
C LYS A 390 -3.04 -21.09 12.32
N ARG A 391 -2.91 -19.79 12.08
CA ARG A 391 -1.66 -19.10 12.29
C ARG A 391 -1.43 -18.94 13.80
N ASN A 392 -0.31 -19.42 14.30
CA ASN A 392 0.09 -19.11 15.65
C ASN A 392 0.69 -17.70 15.62
N SER A 393 0.16 -16.81 16.45
CA SER A 393 0.86 -15.56 16.74
C SER A 393 2.17 -15.91 17.46
N PRO A 394 3.29 -15.26 17.11
CA PRO A 394 4.53 -15.41 17.86
C PRO A 394 4.35 -14.99 19.32
#